data_6aa16ba43c9543f5f6a0a16a9fbb1c5a
#
_entry.id   6aa16ba43c9543f5f6a0a16a9fbb1c5a
#
_cell.length_a   1.000
_cell.length_b   1.000
_cell.length_c   1.000
_cell.angle_alpha   90.00
_cell.angle_beta   90.00
_cell.angle_gamma   90.00
#
_symmetry.space_group_name_H-M   'P 1'
#
loop_
_entity.id
_entity.type
_entity.pdbx_description
1 polymer ?
#
loop_
_entity_poly.entity_id
_entity_poly.type
_entity_poly.pdbx_seq_one_letter_code
_entity_poly.pdbx_strand_id
1 'polypeptide(L)'
;MLKKPITDIFFDLDHTLWDFERNSALTYQQLFQDFDLEVDLDHFLEHYVPLNLIFWKAFREGRISKEKLRYERLKTVFERMELRVSDRQINYLSEAYIENLSSHTHLLPNCMEILEYLHKGYKMHIITNGFEEVQTRKLLNSGIAHFFRTVVNSDRAGVKKPDPRIFHMAIEAAGIQPQSGVMIGDSLEADIQGARAVGLQALHFNVHKDPDHGVCPVILDLEQIKQYL
;
A
#
# COMPACT_ATOMS: atom_id res chain seq x y z
N MET A 1 -5.19 -5.09 23.72
CA MET A 1 -4.64 -6.42 23.39
C MET A 1 -5.51 -7.08 22.35
N LEU A 2 -4.91 -7.82 21.40
CA LEU A 2 -5.65 -8.69 20.48
C LEU A 2 -6.31 -9.83 21.27
N LYS A 3 -7.52 -10.20 20.86
CA LYS A 3 -8.25 -11.32 21.47
C LYS A 3 -7.86 -12.61 20.73
N LYS A 4 -7.46 -13.66 21.44
CA LYS A 4 -7.12 -14.95 20.83
C LYS A 4 -8.37 -15.86 20.74
N PRO A 5 -8.39 -16.83 19.81
CA PRO A 5 -7.30 -17.22 18.90
C PRO A 5 -7.30 -16.41 17.60
N ILE A 6 -6.12 -15.94 17.15
CA ILE A 6 -5.88 -15.48 15.80
C ILE A 6 -5.35 -16.66 14.99
N THR A 7 -5.86 -16.87 13.80
CA THR A 7 -5.40 -17.91 12.85
C THR A 7 -4.93 -17.34 11.53
N ASP A 8 -5.42 -16.17 11.16
CA ASP A 8 -5.18 -15.56 9.86
C ASP A 8 -4.82 -14.07 10.00
N ILE A 9 -3.84 -13.64 9.21
CA ILE A 9 -3.33 -12.28 9.21
C ILE A 9 -3.54 -11.69 7.81
N PHE A 10 -4.20 -10.55 7.75
CA PHE A 10 -4.35 -9.75 6.54
C PHE A 10 -3.40 -8.57 6.61
N PHE A 11 -2.54 -8.43 5.62
CA PHE A 11 -1.64 -7.30 5.48
C PHE A 11 -2.11 -6.36 4.38
N ASP A 12 -1.95 -5.06 4.61
CA ASP A 12 -1.76 -4.14 3.50
C ASP A 12 -0.37 -4.35 2.90
N LEU A 13 -0.12 -3.83 1.70
CA LEU A 13 1.16 -4.01 1.01
C LEU A 13 2.03 -2.75 1.04
N ASP A 14 1.54 -1.66 0.43
CA ASP A 14 2.28 -0.41 0.29
C ASP A 14 2.38 0.33 1.64
N HIS A 15 3.56 0.80 2.02
CA HIS A 15 3.84 1.41 3.34
C HIS A 15 3.69 0.47 4.55
N THR A 16 3.33 -0.81 4.30
CA THR A 16 3.20 -1.81 5.37
C THR A 16 4.28 -2.89 5.27
N LEU A 17 4.44 -3.50 4.11
CA LEU A 17 5.47 -4.50 3.82
C LEU A 17 6.46 -3.99 2.77
N TRP A 18 5.95 -3.32 1.76
CA TRP A 18 6.69 -2.80 0.61
C TRP A 18 7.04 -1.32 0.82
N ASP A 19 8.32 -0.99 0.71
CA ASP A 19 8.84 0.38 0.89
C ASP A 19 8.47 1.25 -0.31
N PHE A 20 7.22 1.75 -0.28
CA PHE A 20 6.65 2.52 -1.39
C PHE A 20 7.47 3.78 -1.68
N GLU A 21 7.84 4.54 -0.66
CA GLU A 21 8.54 5.82 -0.84
C GLU A 21 9.88 5.61 -1.54
N ARG A 22 10.67 4.67 -1.06
CA ARG A 22 11.98 4.34 -1.64
C ARG A 22 11.88 3.81 -3.06
N ASN A 23 11.00 2.84 -3.30
CA ASN A 23 10.87 2.24 -4.62
C ASN A 23 10.28 3.23 -5.64
N SER A 24 9.34 4.07 -5.22
CA SER A 24 8.78 5.15 -6.04
C SER A 24 9.84 6.19 -6.41
N ALA A 25 10.65 6.62 -5.44
CA ALA A 25 11.75 7.56 -5.68
C ALA A 25 12.77 7.02 -6.70
N LEU A 26 13.20 5.76 -6.53
CA LEU A 26 14.12 5.09 -7.45
C LEU A 26 13.50 4.96 -8.86
N THR A 27 12.21 4.70 -8.96
CA THR A 27 11.51 4.64 -10.24
C THR A 27 11.54 6.00 -10.94
N TYR A 28 11.21 7.09 -10.23
CA TYR A 28 11.28 8.42 -10.86
C TYR A 28 12.70 8.82 -11.20
N GLN A 29 13.69 8.52 -10.38
CA GLN A 29 15.11 8.76 -10.69
C GLN A 29 15.51 8.10 -12.00
N GLN A 30 15.14 6.83 -12.19
CA GLN A 30 15.42 6.08 -13.42
C GLN A 30 14.69 6.71 -14.62
N LEU A 31 13.40 7.03 -14.48
CA LEU A 31 12.60 7.59 -15.56
C LEU A 31 13.10 8.99 -15.98
N PHE A 32 13.53 9.84 -15.06
CA PHE A 32 14.06 11.15 -15.40
C PHE A 32 15.36 11.02 -16.21
N GLN A 33 16.20 10.02 -15.90
CA GLN A 33 17.39 9.70 -16.69
C GLN A 33 17.03 9.14 -18.07
N ASP A 34 16.13 8.17 -18.15
CA ASP A 34 15.71 7.49 -19.38
C ASP A 34 15.06 8.46 -20.38
N PHE A 35 14.39 9.52 -19.88
CA PHE A 35 13.71 10.53 -20.71
C PHE A 35 14.48 11.83 -20.87
N ASP A 36 15.73 11.88 -20.41
CA ASP A 36 16.60 13.07 -20.45
C ASP A 36 15.87 14.32 -19.88
N LEU A 37 15.20 14.13 -18.73
CA LEU A 37 14.49 15.19 -18.03
C LEU A 37 15.37 15.76 -16.92
N GLU A 38 15.73 17.02 -17.03
CA GLU A 38 16.48 17.75 -16.01
C GLU A 38 15.55 18.12 -14.84
N VAL A 39 15.24 17.14 -14.00
CA VAL A 39 14.40 17.29 -12.80
C VAL A 39 15.22 16.95 -11.57
N ASP A 40 15.30 17.89 -10.62
CA ASP A 40 15.85 17.61 -9.31
C ASP A 40 14.91 16.67 -8.55
N LEU A 41 15.42 15.47 -8.21
CA LEU A 41 14.61 14.41 -7.59
C LEU A 41 14.11 14.80 -6.20
N ASP A 42 14.94 15.40 -5.38
CA ASP A 42 14.57 15.75 -4.00
C ASP A 42 13.48 16.81 -4.01
N HIS A 43 13.63 17.84 -4.83
CA HIS A 43 12.59 18.86 -5.02
C HIS A 43 11.30 18.28 -5.62
N PHE A 44 11.40 17.32 -6.55
CA PHE A 44 10.23 16.61 -7.07
C PHE A 44 9.50 15.84 -5.96
N LEU A 45 10.23 15.10 -5.13
CA LEU A 45 9.65 14.30 -4.05
C LEU A 45 9.01 15.15 -2.95
N GLU A 46 9.55 16.33 -2.63
CA GLU A 46 8.91 17.29 -1.71
C GLU A 46 7.48 17.66 -2.14
N HIS A 47 7.23 17.75 -3.45
CA HIS A 47 5.90 18.02 -3.99
C HIS A 47 5.10 16.73 -4.21
N TYR A 48 5.75 15.68 -4.71
CA TYR A 48 5.08 14.45 -5.10
C TYR A 48 4.48 13.69 -3.92
N VAL A 49 5.24 13.50 -2.83
CA VAL A 49 4.80 12.67 -1.70
C VAL A 49 3.46 13.19 -1.11
N PRO A 50 3.32 14.46 -0.72
CA PRO A 50 2.05 14.93 -0.16
C PRO A 50 0.91 14.94 -1.18
N LEU A 51 1.20 15.27 -2.46
CA LEU A 51 0.20 15.22 -3.52
C LEU A 51 -0.27 13.79 -3.79
N ASN A 52 0.63 12.83 -3.79
CA ASN A 52 0.30 11.42 -3.97
C ASN A 52 -0.74 10.96 -2.94
N LEU A 53 -0.56 11.31 -1.66
CA LEU A 53 -1.52 10.99 -0.60
C LEU A 53 -2.89 11.63 -0.85
N ILE A 54 -2.93 12.91 -1.27
CA ILE A 54 -4.17 13.64 -1.58
C ILE A 54 -4.91 12.98 -2.75
N PHE A 55 -4.20 12.66 -3.85
CA PHE A 55 -4.80 12.04 -5.03
C PHE A 55 -5.26 10.60 -4.75
N TRP A 56 -4.51 9.82 -3.98
CA TRP A 56 -4.95 8.49 -3.55
C TRP A 56 -6.18 8.54 -2.65
N LYS A 57 -6.26 9.54 -1.75
CA LYS A 57 -7.48 9.75 -0.95
C LYS A 57 -8.67 10.08 -1.85
N ALA A 58 -8.53 11.00 -2.80
CA ALA A 58 -9.58 11.32 -3.76
C ALA A 58 -10.03 10.11 -4.60
N PHE A 59 -9.07 9.24 -4.98
CA PHE A 59 -9.38 8.00 -5.70
C PHE A 59 -10.10 6.97 -4.81
N ARG A 60 -9.70 6.81 -3.54
CA ARG A 60 -10.41 5.93 -2.60
C ARG A 60 -11.85 6.36 -2.39
N GLU A 61 -12.09 7.65 -2.28
CA GLU A 61 -13.43 8.25 -2.12
C GLU A 61 -14.25 8.29 -3.42
N GLY A 62 -13.73 7.78 -4.54
CA GLY A 62 -14.42 7.77 -5.83
C GLY A 62 -14.57 9.15 -6.50
N ARG A 63 -13.85 10.18 -6.01
CA ARG A 63 -13.91 11.55 -6.55
C ARG A 63 -13.16 11.71 -7.86
N ILE A 64 -12.21 10.84 -8.14
CA ILE A 64 -11.44 10.83 -9.39
C ILE A 64 -11.31 9.40 -9.94
N SER A 65 -11.12 9.29 -11.27
CA SER A 65 -10.84 8.00 -11.92
C SER A 65 -9.36 7.58 -11.80
N LYS A 66 -9.04 6.34 -12.17
CA LYS A 66 -7.67 5.79 -12.24
C LYS A 66 -6.78 6.61 -13.18
N GLU A 67 -7.32 6.99 -14.34
CA GLU A 67 -6.64 7.80 -15.35
C GLU A 67 -6.32 9.20 -14.79
N LYS A 68 -7.30 9.84 -14.15
CA LYS A 68 -7.08 11.13 -13.48
C LYS A 68 -6.05 11.05 -12.36
N LEU A 69 -6.09 10.02 -11.52
CA LEU A 69 -5.08 9.80 -10.49
C LEU A 69 -3.67 9.76 -11.09
N ARG A 70 -3.49 9.01 -12.18
CA ARG A 70 -2.19 8.83 -12.82
C ARG A 70 -1.67 10.12 -13.45
N TYR A 71 -2.50 10.81 -14.21
CA TYR A 71 -2.15 12.02 -14.96
C TYR A 71 -2.06 13.27 -14.09
N GLU A 72 -3.16 13.61 -13.39
CA GLU A 72 -3.28 14.87 -12.66
C GLU A 72 -2.27 14.98 -11.50
N ARG A 73 -1.91 13.86 -10.89
CA ARG A 73 -0.88 13.82 -9.86
C ARG A 73 0.45 14.36 -10.37
N LEU A 74 0.94 13.85 -11.50
CA LEU A 74 2.20 14.30 -12.10
C LEU A 74 2.09 15.73 -12.64
N LYS A 75 1.00 16.05 -13.33
CA LYS A 75 0.75 17.39 -13.83
C LYS A 75 0.86 18.44 -12.72
N THR A 76 0.15 18.20 -11.61
CA THR A 76 0.16 19.12 -10.47
C THR A 76 1.56 19.25 -9.83
N VAL A 77 2.34 18.18 -9.79
CA VAL A 77 3.74 18.24 -9.30
C VAL A 77 4.56 19.16 -10.19
N PHE A 78 4.57 18.94 -11.51
CA PHE A 78 5.34 19.76 -12.44
C PHE A 78 4.89 21.23 -12.46
N GLU A 79 3.58 21.47 -12.34
CA GLU A 79 3.04 22.84 -12.21
C GLU A 79 3.57 23.54 -10.94
N ARG A 80 3.63 22.84 -9.80
CA ARG A 80 4.18 23.40 -8.55
C ARG A 80 5.68 23.64 -8.60
N MET A 81 6.39 22.85 -9.37
CA MET A 81 7.82 23.04 -9.63
C MET A 81 8.09 24.11 -10.70
N GLU A 82 7.04 24.72 -11.28
CA GLU A 82 7.13 25.67 -12.40
C GLU A 82 7.85 25.10 -13.63
N LEU A 83 7.83 23.76 -13.79
CA LEU A 83 8.41 23.07 -14.92
C LEU A 83 7.40 22.89 -16.05
N ARG A 84 7.81 23.25 -17.27
CA ARG A 84 7.00 23.07 -18.47
C ARG A 84 7.17 21.66 -19.03
N VAL A 85 6.25 20.77 -18.68
CA VAL A 85 6.17 19.40 -19.20
C VAL A 85 4.89 19.28 -20.02
N SER A 86 4.99 18.80 -21.26
CA SER A 86 3.81 18.63 -22.12
C SER A 86 2.90 17.49 -21.63
N ASP A 87 1.59 17.57 -21.94
CA ASP A 87 0.63 16.51 -21.61
C ASP A 87 1.06 15.14 -22.18
N ARG A 88 1.70 15.12 -23.33
CA ARG A 88 2.24 13.90 -23.93
C ARG A 88 3.35 13.28 -23.06
N GLN A 89 4.27 14.10 -22.56
CA GLN A 89 5.34 13.64 -21.67
C GLN A 89 4.78 13.16 -20.32
N ILE A 90 3.79 13.88 -19.76
CA ILE A 90 3.13 13.49 -18.50
C ILE A 90 2.45 12.12 -18.63
N ASN A 91 1.69 11.90 -19.72
CA ASN A 91 1.04 10.62 -19.98
C ASN A 91 2.07 9.50 -20.11
N TYR A 92 3.14 9.73 -20.87
CA TYR A 92 4.19 8.75 -21.08
C TYR A 92 4.93 8.41 -19.79
N LEU A 93 5.30 9.42 -18.97
CA LEU A 93 5.89 9.21 -17.64
C LEU A 93 4.95 8.43 -16.72
N SER A 94 3.66 8.75 -16.76
CA SER A 94 2.63 8.09 -15.96
C SER A 94 2.50 6.59 -16.29
N GLU A 95 2.53 6.24 -17.56
CA GLU A 95 2.50 4.85 -18.02
C GLU A 95 3.81 4.12 -17.65
N ALA A 96 4.95 4.73 -18.00
CA ALA A 96 6.27 4.18 -17.68
C ALA A 96 6.46 3.98 -16.15
N TYR A 97 5.94 4.88 -15.32
CA TYR A 97 5.97 4.72 -13.87
C TYR A 97 5.24 3.44 -13.42
N ILE A 98 4.04 3.18 -13.93
CA ILE A 98 3.26 1.99 -13.58
C ILE A 98 3.95 0.70 -14.08
N GLU A 99 4.60 0.76 -15.23
CA GLU A 99 5.34 -0.38 -15.79
C GLU A 99 6.59 -0.71 -14.96
N ASN A 100 7.31 0.31 -14.50
CA ASN A 100 8.62 0.17 -13.87
C ASN A 100 8.59 0.15 -12.33
N LEU A 101 7.50 0.60 -11.67
CA LEU A 101 7.43 0.72 -10.22
C LEU A 101 7.82 -0.58 -9.48
N SER A 102 7.43 -1.73 -10.00
CA SER A 102 7.71 -3.03 -9.41
C SER A 102 9.10 -3.60 -9.75
N SER A 103 9.94 -2.87 -10.49
CA SER A 103 11.33 -3.27 -10.77
C SER A 103 12.24 -3.04 -9.57
N HIS A 104 11.90 -2.07 -8.73
CA HIS A 104 12.52 -1.87 -7.43
C HIS A 104 11.75 -2.67 -6.37
N THR A 105 12.46 -3.38 -5.50
CA THR A 105 11.88 -4.46 -4.68
C THR A 105 12.20 -4.31 -3.19
N HIS A 106 12.51 -3.09 -2.75
CA HIS A 106 12.82 -2.84 -1.35
C HIS A 106 11.59 -3.08 -0.48
N LEU A 107 11.80 -3.86 0.57
CA LEU A 107 10.83 -4.08 1.64
C LEU A 107 11.13 -3.16 2.82
N LEU A 108 10.13 -2.89 3.64
CA LEU A 108 10.35 -2.17 4.89
C LEU A 108 11.24 -2.99 5.84
N PRO A 109 11.94 -2.32 6.78
CA PRO A 109 12.80 -3.01 7.74
C PRO A 109 12.07 -4.14 8.47
N ASN A 110 12.76 -5.24 8.72
CA ASN A 110 12.26 -6.43 9.41
C ASN A 110 11.10 -7.16 8.69
N CYS A 111 10.72 -6.75 7.47
CA CYS A 111 9.59 -7.37 6.75
C CYS A 111 9.82 -8.87 6.49
N MET A 112 10.98 -9.25 5.95
CA MET A 112 11.26 -10.65 5.63
C MET A 112 11.28 -11.51 6.90
N GLU A 113 11.94 -11.06 7.94
CA GLU A 113 12.07 -11.77 9.22
C GLU A 113 10.70 -11.98 9.88
N ILE A 114 9.82 -10.98 9.81
CA ILE A 114 8.48 -11.14 10.39
C ILE A 114 7.59 -12.05 9.57
N LEU A 115 7.69 -12.01 8.23
CA LEU A 115 6.94 -12.92 7.37
C LEU A 115 7.36 -14.39 7.60
N GLU A 116 8.66 -14.65 7.69
CA GLU A 116 9.22 -15.99 8.00
C GLU A 116 8.78 -16.48 9.41
N TYR A 117 8.75 -15.57 10.40
CA TYR A 117 8.27 -15.89 11.74
C TYR A 117 6.80 -16.28 11.73
N LEU A 118 5.95 -15.44 11.14
CA LEU A 118 4.50 -15.61 11.13
C LEU A 118 4.05 -16.81 10.29
N HIS A 119 4.76 -17.11 9.20
CA HIS A 119 4.41 -18.23 8.32
C HIS A 119 4.40 -19.60 9.02
N LYS A 120 5.10 -19.72 10.14
CA LYS A 120 5.15 -20.97 10.95
C LYS A 120 3.85 -21.27 11.70
N GLY A 121 3.07 -20.24 12.00
CA GLY A 121 1.89 -20.36 12.86
C GLY A 121 0.58 -19.79 12.31
N TYR A 122 0.67 -18.96 11.29
CA TYR A 122 -0.47 -18.21 10.75
C TYR A 122 -0.61 -18.36 9.25
N LYS A 123 -1.84 -18.27 8.75
CA LYS A 123 -2.11 -18.07 7.34
C LYS A 123 -2.10 -16.58 7.04
N MET A 124 -1.40 -16.18 5.98
CA MET A 124 -1.25 -14.77 5.63
C MET A 124 -1.95 -14.45 4.32
N HIS A 125 -2.48 -13.24 4.22
CA HIS A 125 -3.29 -12.74 3.12
C HIS A 125 -2.97 -11.27 2.86
N ILE A 126 -3.23 -10.79 1.65
CA ILE A 126 -3.11 -9.36 1.30
C ILE A 126 -4.50 -8.77 1.02
N ILE A 127 -4.74 -7.54 1.55
CA ILE A 127 -5.85 -6.67 1.16
C ILE A 127 -5.26 -5.30 0.80
N THR A 128 -5.28 -4.94 -0.49
CA THR A 128 -4.64 -3.70 -0.97
C THR A 128 -5.54 -2.87 -1.87
N ASN A 129 -5.36 -1.54 -1.84
CA ASN A 129 -6.02 -0.61 -2.76
C ASN A 129 -5.25 -0.41 -4.08
N GLY A 130 -4.08 -1.00 -4.21
CA GLY A 130 -3.27 -0.92 -5.42
C GLY A 130 -3.88 -1.68 -6.60
N PHE A 131 -3.39 -1.36 -7.81
CA PHE A 131 -3.85 -1.96 -9.06
C PHE A 131 -3.35 -3.40 -9.20
N GLU A 132 -4.19 -4.30 -9.67
CA GLU A 132 -3.92 -5.74 -9.70
C GLU A 132 -2.60 -6.09 -10.40
N GLU A 133 -2.36 -5.51 -11.58
CA GLU A 133 -1.16 -5.77 -12.36
C GLU A 133 0.12 -5.33 -11.64
N VAL A 134 0.07 -4.25 -10.87
CA VAL A 134 1.22 -3.71 -10.14
C VAL A 134 1.47 -4.52 -8.87
N GLN A 135 0.42 -4.80 -8.09
CA GLN A 135 0.55 -5.52 -6.81
C GLN A 135 1.04 -6.95 -7.01
N THR A 136 0.55 -7.64 -8.05
CA THR A 136 1.03 -8.98 -8.39
C THR A 136 2.53 -8.97 -8.70
N ARG A 137 3.00 -8.01 -9.51
CA ARG A 137 4.43 -7.88 -9.83
C ARG A 137 5.26 -7.50 -8.61
N LYS A 138 4.78 -6.60 -7.74
CA LYS A 138 5.47 -6.26 -6.49
C LYS A 138 5.72 -7.49 -5.63
N LEU A 139 4.69 -8.29 -5.38
CA LEU A 139 4.80 -9.49 -4.56
C LEU A 139 5.77 -10.52 -5.15
N LEU A 140 5.71 -10.75 -6.47
CA LEU A 140 6.58 -11.70 -7.16
C LEU A 140 8.04 -11.22 -7.17
N ASN A 141 8.28 -9.99 -7.58
CA ASN A 141 9.61 -9.44 -7.75
C ASN A 141 10.33 -9.24 -6.40
N SER A 142 9.58 -8.91 -5.34
CA SER A 142 10.13 -8.81 -3.98
C SER A 142 10.33 -10.17 -3.29
N GLY A 143 9.96 -11.28 -3.95
CA GLY A 143 10.15 -12.64 -3.44
C GLY A 143 9.22 -13.03 -2.29
N ILE A 144 8.16 -12.22 -1.99
CA ILE A 144 7.28 -12.46 -0.84
C ILE A 144 5.93 -13.09 -1.20
N ALA A 145 5.64 -13.29 -2.49
CA ALA A 145 4.35 -13.84 -2.94
C ALA A 145 3.99 -15.19 -2.30
N HIS A 146 5.00 -16.04 -2.07
CA HIS A 146 4.80 -17.39 -1.54
C HIS A 146 4.32 -17.45 -0.09
N PHE A 147 4.41 -16.36 0.67
CA PHE A 147 3.89 -16.26 2.03
C PHE A 147 2.36 -16.13 2.09
N PHE A 148 1.74 -15.63 1.02
CA PHE A 148 0.32 -15.25 1.03
C PHE A 148 -0.56 -16.28 0.33
N ARG A 149 -1.63 -16.72 1.03
CA ARG A 149 -2.62 -17.67 0.49
C ARG A 149 -3.61 -17.01 -0.45
N THR A 150 -4.01 -15.78 -0.13
CA THR A 150 -4.93 -14.99 -0.96
C THR A 150 -4.47 -13.55 -1.08
N VAL A 151 -4.74 -12.95 -2.23
CA VAL A 151 -4.51 -11.54 -2.51
C VAL A 151 -5.82 -10.95 -3.03
N VAL A 152 -6.36 -9.99 -2.31
CA VAL A 152 -7.55 -9.23 -2.69
C VAL A 152 -7.15 -7.78 -2.91
N ASN A 153 -7.34 -7.29 -4.12
CA ASN A 153 -7.07 -5.91 -4.51
C ASN A 153 -8.36 -5.18 -4.89
N SER A 154 -8.28 -3.85 -5.00
CA SER A 154 -9.44 -3.02 -5.30
C SER A 154 -10.05 -3.27 -6.69
N ASP A 155 -9.25 -3.62 -7.70
CA ASP A 155 -9.73 -3.91 -9.04
C ASP A 155 -10.60 -5.19 -9.03
N ARG A 156 -10.13 -6.25 -8.35
CA ARG A 156 -10.86 -7.51 -8.21
C ARG A 156 -12.11 -7.37 -7.35
N ALA A 157 -12.06 -6.56 -6.29
CA ALA A 157 -13.21 -6.34 -5.41
C ALA A 157 -14.24 -5.37 -6.00
N GLY A 158 -13.87 -4.57 -7.00
CA GLY A 158 -14.69 -3.49 -7.54
C GLY A 158 -14.91 -2.32 -6.57
N VAL A 159 -14.26 -2.36 -5.40
CA VAL A 159 -14.32 -1.35 -4.35
C VAL A 159 -12.99 -1.24 -3.63
N LYS A 160 -12.78 -0.15 -2.88
CA LYS A 160 -11.53 0.16 -2.19
C LYS A 160 -11.72 0.15 -0.68
N LYS A 161 -10.71 -0.24 0.09
CA LYS A 161 -10.68 0.01 1.53
C LYS A 161 -10.94 1.50 1.79
N PRO A 162 -11.78 1.88 2.76
CA PRO A 162 -12.40 1.09 3.83
C PRO A 162 -13.77 0.45 3.51
N ASP A 163 -14.21 0.37 2.25
CA ASP A 163 -15.50 -0.27 1.92
C ASP A 163 -15.55 -1.70 2.47
N PRO A 164 -16.57 -2.07 3.25
CA PRO A 164 -16.65 -3.38 3.90
C PRO A 164 -16.64 -4.56 2.93
N ARG A 165 -17.06 -4.36 1.67
CA ARG A 165 -17.13 -5.43 0.66
C ARG A 165 -15.77 -6.03 0.33
N ILE A 166 -14.69 -5.23 0.30
CA ILE A 166 -13.34 -5.76 0.04
C ILE A 166 -12.86 -6.66 1.20
N PHE A 167 -13.18 -6.30 2.43
CA PHE A 167 -12.85 -7.12 3.61
C PHE A 167 -13.68 -8.40 3.65
N HIS A 168 -14.98 -8.32 3.37
CA HIS A 168 -15.84 -9.51 3.29
C HIS A 168 -15.34 -10.51 2.23
N MET A 169 -14.95 -10.02 1.05
CA MET A 169 -14.34 -10.85 0.01
C MET A 169 -13.05 -11.54 0.52
N ALA A 170 -12.20 -10.82 1.25
CA ALA A 170 -10.97 -11.39 1.78
C ALA A 170 -11.22 -12.42 2.89
N ILE A 171 -12.17 -12.16 3.78
CA ILE A 171 -12.59 -13.08 4.85
C ILE A 171 -13.17 -14.36 4.25
N GLU A 172 -14.03 -14.25 3.24
CA GLU A 172 -14.62 -15.37 2.52
C GLU A 172 -13.53 -16.18 1.80
N ALA A 173 -12.60 -15.52 1.09
CA ALA A 173 -11.49 -16.18 0.41
C ALA A 173 -10.54 -16.91 1.39
N ALA A 174 -10.39 -16.40 2.61
CA ALA A 174 -9.63 -17.05 3.68
C ALA A 174 -10.39 -18.20 4.34
N GLY A 175 -11.73 -18.22 4.25
CA GLY A 175 -12.60 -19.24 4.84
C GLY A 175 -12.68 -19.19 6.37
N ILE A 176 -12.65 -17.98 6.96
CA ILE A 176 -12.59 -17.78 8.41
C ILE A 176 -13.78 -16.98 8.95
N GLN A 177 -13.93 -17.01 10.28
CA GLN A 177 -14.76 -16.03 10.97
C GLN A 177 -13.95 -14.74 11.21
N PRO A 178 -14.54 -13.54 11.09
CA PRO A 178 -13.83 -12.29 11.23
C PRO A 178 -12.97 -12.16 12.51
N GLN A 179 -13.49 -12.68 13.63
CA GLN A 179 -12.83 -12.58 14.94
C GLN A 179 -11.51 -13.35 15.03
N SER A 180 -11.30 -14.33 14.13
CA SER A 180 -10.06 -15.12 14.03
C SER A 180 -9.01 -14.46 13.13
N GLY A 181 -9.33 -13.34 12.51
CA GLY A 181 -8.44 -12.58 11.64
C GLY A 181 -7.99 -11.26 12.28
N VAL A 182 -6.79 -10.83 11.90
CA VAL A 182 -6.25 -9.50 12.23
C VAL A 182 -5.79 -8.80 10.97
N MET A 183 -6.15 -7.53 10.81
CA MET A 183 -5.62 -6.64 9.76
C MET A 183 -4.43 -5.86 10.31
N ILE A 184 -3.33 -5.87 9.57
CA ILE A 184 -2.13 -5.07 9.83
C ILE A 184 -1.92 -4.15 8.65
N GLY A 185 -1.89 -2.84 8.87
CA GLY A 185 -1.72 -1.84 7.82
C GLY A 185 -1.38 -0.47 8.39
N ASP A 186 -0.94 0.43 7.50
CA ASP A 186 -0.47 1.78 7.85
C ASP A 186 -1.59 2.82 7.91
N SER A 187 -2.71 2.58 7.22
CA SER A 187 -3.80 3.57 7.14
C SER A 187 -4.84 3.36 8.22
N LEU A 188 -4.93 4.32 9.16
CA LEU A 188 -5.97 4.30 10.19
C LEU A 188 -7.38 4.20 9.59
N GLU A 189 -7.67 4.97 8.52
CA GLU A 189 -8.98 4.99 7.88
C GLU A 189 -9.22 3.74 7.04
N ALA A 190 -8.32 3.45 6.10
CA ALA A 190 -8.53 2.41 5.10
C ALA A 190 -8.40 1.01 5.68
N ASP A 191 -7.36 0.76 6.48
CA ASP A 191 -7.05 -0.57 7.00
C ASP A 191 -7.73 -0.84 8.33
N ILE A 192 -7.49 0.03 9.30
CA ILE A 192 -7.84 -0.21 10.68
C ILE A 192 -9.34 -0.06 10.92
N GLN A 193 -9.91 1.09 10.56
CA GLN A 193 -11.34 1.32 10.73
C GLN A 193 -12.17 0.43 9.81
N GLY A 194 -11.73 0.24 8.55
CA GLY A 194 -12.39 -0.64 7.60
C GLY A 194 -12.44 -2.10 8.09
N ALA A 195 -11.33 -2.66 8.54
CA ALA A 195 -11.27 -4.01 9.08
C ALA A 195 -12.14 -4.19 10.34
N ARG A 196 -12.09 -3.24 11.26
CA ARG A 196 -12.90 -3.28 12.49
C ARG A 196 -14.40 -3.20 12.23
N ALA A 197 -14.80 -2.47 11.21
CA ALA A 197 -16.21 -2.36 10.81
C ALA A 197 -16.82 -3.71 10.40
N VAL A 198 -16.00 -4.66 9.94
CA VAL A 198 -16.43 -6.03 9.57
C VAL A 198 -16.12 -7.07 10.64
N GLY A 199 -15.63 -6.67 11.81
CA GLY A 199 -15.34 -7.56 12.96
C GLY A 199 -13.96 -8.21 12.96
N LEU A 200 -13.06 -7.85 12.04
CA LEU A 200 -11.64 -8.19 12.14
C LEU A 200 -11.00 -7.46 13.31
N GLN A 201 -10.00 -8.07 13.90
CA GLN A 201 -9.11 -7.37 14.81
C GLN A 201 -8.13 -6.50 13.98
N ALA A 202 -7.48 -5.54 14.62
CA ALA A 202 -6.57 -4.64 13.91
C ALA A 202 -5.33 -4.32 14.73
N LEU A 203 -4.21 -4.16 14.04
CA LEU A 203 -2.93 -3.70 14.54
C LEU A 203 -2.41 -2.61 13.60
N HIS A 204 -2.31 -1.38 14.07
CA HIS A 204 -1.90 -0.24 13.26
C HIS A 204 -0.37 -0.16 13.19
N PHE A 205 0.18 -0.29 11.99
CA PHE A 205 1.60 -0.02 11.71
C PHE A 205 1.76 1.47 11.38
N ASN A 206 2.08 2.29 12.39
CA ASN A 206 2.09 3.74 12.28
C ASN A 206 3.43 4.26 11.72
N VAL A 207 3.75 3.92 10.50
CA VAL A 207 4.96 4.38 9.79
C VAL A 207 4.93 5.90 9.53
N HIS A 208 3.74 6.48 9.40
CA HIS A 208 3.54 7.91 9.13
C HIS A 208 3.62 8.79 10.39
N LYS A 209 3.75 8.18 11.58
CA LYS A 209 3.79 8.87 12.87
C LYS A 209 2.55 9.73 13.15
N ASP A 210 1.39 9.23 12.73
CA ASP A 210 0.10 9.84 13.04
C ASP A 210 -0.11 9.94 14.55
N PRO A 211 -0.93 10.90 15.03
CA PRO A 211 -1.29 11.00 16.44
C PRO A 211 -1.92 9.72 16.97
N ASP A 212 -1.72 9.44 18.27
CA ASP A 212 -2.37 8.31 18.94
C ASP A 212 -3.89 8.45 18.87
N HIS A 213 -4.55 7.36 18.47
CA HIS A 213 -5.99 7.33 18.23
C HIS A 213 -6.77 6.42 19.19
N GLY A 214 -6.09 5.59 19.99
CA GLY A 214 -6.74 4.68 20.97
C GLY A 214 -7.69 3.63 20.37
N VAL A 215 -7.72 3.45 19.03
CA VAL A 215 -8.68 2.56 18.34
C VAL A 215 -8.24 1.10 18.41
N CYS A 216 -6.95 0.83 18.30
CA CYS A 216 -6.33 -0.49 18.39
C CYS A 216 -4.87 -0.35 18.85
N PRO A 217 -4.17 -1.45 19.15
CA PRO A 217 -2.74 -1.39 19.38
C PRO A 217 -1.99 -0.78 18.18
N VAL A 218 -0.92 -0.05 18.47
CA VAL A 218 -0.07 0.63 17.50
C VAL A 218 1.35 0.09 17.60
N ILE A 219 1.98 -0.16 16.46
CA ILE A 219 3.40 -0.52 16.33
C ILE A 219 4.11 0.47 15.42
N LEU A 220 5.39 0.69 15.66
CA LEU A 220 6.26 1.58 14.86
C LEU A 220 7.33 0.80 14.08
N ASP A 221 7.45 -0.50 14.35
CA ASP A 221 8.35 -1.43 13.70
C ASP A 221 7.64 -2.79 13.52
N LEU A 222 7.87 -3.44 12.39
CA LEU A 222 7.25 -4.73 12.09
C LEU A 222 7.67 -5.83 13.08
N GLU A 223 8.87 -5.77 13.66
CA GLU A 223 9.31 -6.74 14.67
C GLU A 223 8.41 -6.73 15.90
N GLN A 224 7.78 -5.59 16.23
CA GLN A 224 6.87 -5.48 17.36
C GLN A 224 5.60 -6.34 17.21
N ILE A 225 5.30 -6.85 15.99
CA ILE A 225 4.20 -7.80 15.76
C ILE A 225 4.33 -9.02 16.67
N LYS A 226 5.56 -9.49 16.93
CA LYS A 226 5.85 -10.62 17.83
C LYS A 226 5.34 -10.45 19.28
N GLN A 227 5.01 -9.23 19.68
CA GLN A 227 4.45 -8.96 21.01
C GLN A 227 2.94 -9.25 21.08
N TYR A 228 2.31 -9.42 19.92
CA TYR A 228 0.87 -9.61 19.79
C TYR A 228 0.47 -10.99 19.22
N LEU A 229 1.39 -11.58 18.41
CA LEU A 229 1.17 -12.81 17.65
C LEU A 229 2.25 -13.88 17.91
#